data_1998b9bafb98644f522ae2ad7eeababe
#
_entry.id   1998b9bafb98644f522ae2ad7eeababe
#
_cell.length_a   1.000
_cell.length_b   1.000
_cell.length_c   1.000
_cell.angle_alpha   90.00
_cell.angle_beta   90.00
_cell.angle_gamma   90.00
#
_symmetry.space_group_name_H-M   'P 1'
#
loop_
_entity.id
_entity.type
_entity.pdbx_description
1 polymer ?
#
loop_
_entity_poly.entity_id
_entity_poly.type
_entity_poly.pdbx_seq_one_letter_code
_entity_poly.pdbx_strand_id
1 'polypeptide(L)'
;TASDFVWQGFEQGNKDGCKEWPIPGASTLSWRGEPLAYMPFVYEHPVYWQKIEEETKGSGDIERSTCLFIDSEKAREHTEEEMIKVENIRGKLFLIGAEDDSFWEAGKYIRRMDQRLKERPHTCEYVPLVYEHGTHFVLPESMLRMALPVGLKFVMKFIFKAAKDYPNECEATRKDIDRRLSAALKEWIQE
;
A
#
# COMPACT_ATOMS: atom_id res chain seq x y z
N THR A 1 -1.96 2.98 2.27
CA THR A 1 -1.83 2.60 0.85
C THR A 1 -2.56 1.29 0.62
N ALA A 2 -3.23 1.16 -0.49
CA ALA A 2 -3.95 -0.04 -0.87
C ALA A 2 -3.36 -0.63 -2.15
N SER A 3 -3.37 -1.95 -2.26
CA SER A 3 -3.27 -2.66 -3.53
C SER A 3 -4.67 -2.87 -4.09
N ASP A 4 -4.79 -3.10 -5.38
CA ASP A 4 -6.02 -3.52 -6.05
C ASP A 4 -6.17 -5.06 -6.09
N PHE A 5 -5.18 -5.79 -5.59
CA PHE A 5 -5.22 -7.24 -5.38
C PHE A 5 -5.31 -7.59 -3.91
N VAL A 6 -5.93 -8.73 -3.61
CA VAL A 6 -5.65 -9.51 -2.42
C VAL A 6 -4.35 -10.25 -2.69
N TRP A 7 -3.36 -10.10 -1.84
CA TRP A 7 -2.08 -10.77 -2.01
C TRP A 7 -1.97 -12.02 -1.15
N GLN A 8 -1.03 -12.89 -1.50
CA GLN A 8 -0.64 -14.05 -0.70
C GLN A 8 -0.25 -13.62 0.71
N GLY A 9 -0.59 -14.41 1.72
CA GLY A 9 -0.19 -14.16 3.10
C GLY A 9 1.30 -14.40 3.34
N PHE A 10 1.85 -13.69 4.31
CA PHE A 10 3.23 -13.86 4.79
C PHE A 10 3.25 -14.55 6.14
N GLU A 11 4.24 -15.40 6.37
CA GLU A 11 4.58 -15.90 7.69
C GLU A 11 5.73 -15.05 8.26
N GLN A 12 5.50 -14.44 9.40
CA GLN A 12 6.60 -13.84 10.14
C GLN A 12 7.48 -14.97 10.67
N GLY A 13 8.61 -15.14 10.03
CA GLY A 13 9.57 -16.17 10.38
C GLY A 13 10.98 -15.62 10.27
N ASN A 14 11.82 -16.09 11.13
CA ASN A 14 13.23 -15.75 11.13
C ASN A 14 14.07 -16.96 10.70
N LYS A 15 13.54 -17.75 9.80
CA LYS A 15 14.28 -18.88 9.23
C LYS A 15 15.22 -18.33 8.18
N ASP A 16 16.48 -18.66 8.25
CA ASP A 16 17.53 -18.31 7.28
C ASP A 16 17.70 -16.79 7.03
N GLY A 17 17.36 -15.96 8.04
CA GLY A 17 17.49 -14.51 7.96
C GLY A 17 16.35 -13.79 7.25
N CYS A 18 15.37 -14.50 6.68
CA CYS A 18 14.19 -13.92 6.09
C CYS A 18 13.22 -13.43 7.16
N LYS A 19 12.70 -12.23 6.99
CA LYS A 19 11.75 -11.63 7.91
C LYS A 19 10.32 -12.09 7.65
N GLU A 20 9.98 -12.31 6.40
CA GLU A 20 8.64 -12.65 5.95
C GLU A 20 8.70 -13.67 4.82
N TRP A 21 7.80 -14.63 4.86
CA TRP A 21 7.68 -15.68 3.85
C TRP A 21 6.27 -15.71 3.30
N PRO A 22 6.10 -15.80 1.97
CA PRO A 22 4.80 -16.15 1.43
C PRO A 22 4.36 -17.52 1.92
N ILE A 23 3.16 -17.60 2.49
CA ILE A 23 2.61 -18.86 3.00
C ILE A 23 1.81 -19.54 1.89
N PRO A 24 2.19 -20.74 1.43
CA PRO A 24 1.40 -21.47 0.45
C PRO A 24 -0.03 -21.69 0.94
N GLY A 25 -1.03 -21.37 0.11
CA GLY A 25 -2.44 -21.52 0.44
C GLY A 25 -3.02 -20.48 1.39
N ALA A 26 -2.23 -19.52 1.87
CA ALA A 26 -2.71 -18.46 2.75
C ALA A 26 -2.91 -17.14 1.98
N SER A 27 -3.97 -16.43 2.31
CA SER A 27 -4.27 -15.09 1.84
C SER A 27 -4.01 -14.05 2.94
N THR A 28 -3.65 -12.83 2.57
CA THR A 28 -3.60 -11.69 3.52
C THR A 28 -4.96 -11.36 4.10
N LEU A 29 -6.03 -11.72 3.41
CA LEU A 29 -7.40 -11.47 3.82
C LEU A 29 -8.21 -12.77 3.89
N SER A 30 -9.09 -12.86 4.88
CA SER A 30 -10.02 -13.98 5.03
C SER A 30 -11.44 -13.48 5.29
N TRP A 31 -12.41 -14.28 4.90
CA TRP A 31 -13.81 -14.07 5.23
C TRP A 31 -14.36 -15.27 5.98
N ARG A 32 -14.85 -15.06 7.20
CA ARG A 32 -15.39 -16.13 8.09
C ARG A 32 -14.43 -17.31 8.30
N GLY A 33 -13.11 -17.01 8.33
CA GLY A 33 -12.07 -18.01 8.52
C GLY A 33 -11.54 -18.65 7.24
N GLU A 34 -12.20 -18.43 6.10
CA GLU A 34 -11.75 -18.93 4.80
C GLU A 34 -10.89 -17.88 4.08
N PRO A 35 -9.71 -18.24 3.53
CA PRO A 35 -8.88 -17.33 2.78
C PRO A 35 -9.59 -16.87 1.51
N LEU A 36 -9.51 -15.57 1.22
CA LEU A 36 -9.98 -15.05 -0.06
C LEU A 36 -9.03 -15.46 -1.19
N ALA A 37 -9.55 -15.51 -2.43
CA ALA A 37 -8.70 -15.66 -3.61
C ALA A 37 -7.65 -14.56 -3.63
N TYR A 38 -6.42 -14.89 -3.97
CA TYR A 38 -5.29 -13.98 -3.85
C TYR A 38 -4.29 -14.13 -5.00
N MET A 39 -3.59 -13.05 -5.29
CA MET A 39 -2.45 -13.02 -6.20
C MET A 39 -1.24 -13.66 -5.48
N PRO A 40 -0.69 -14.77 -5.97
CA PRO A 40 0.48 -15.39 -5.36
C PRO A 40 1.74 -14.60 -5.68
N PHE A 41 2.70 -14.62 -4.76
CA PHE A 41 4.02 -14.06 -5.00
C PHE A 41 4.91 -15.03 -5.76
N VAL A 42 5.71 -14.47 -6.66
CA VAL A 42 6.86 -15.14 -7.26
C VAL A 42 8.02 -15.02 -6.29
N TYR A 43 8.00 -15.84 -5.26
CA TYR A 43 8.99 -15.78 -4.20
C TYR A 43 9.65 -17.13 -3.99
N GLU A 44 10.95 -17.18 -4.17
CA GLU A 44 11.78 -18.34 -3.88
C GLU A 44 12.92 -17.92 -2.94
N HIS A 45 12.84 -18.39 -1.70
CA HIS A 45 13.87 -18.10 -0.70
C HIS A 45 15.08 -19.02 -0.86
N PRO A 46 16.32 -18.55 -0.65
CA PRO A 46 16.70 -17.18 -0.26
C PRO A 46 16.93 -16.25 -1.47
N VAL A 47 16.85 -16.75 -2.71
CA VAL A 47 17.27 -16.03 -3.91
C VAL A 47 16.48 -14.73 -4.08
N TYR A 48 15.17 -14.78 -3.89
CA TYR A 48 14.34 -13.60 -4.08
C TYR A 48 14.53 -12.57 -2.97
N TRP A 49 14.78 -13.04 -1.74
CA TRP A 49 15.13 -12.16 -0.62
C TRP A 49 16.43 -11.40 -0.89
N GLN A 50 17.44 -12.08 -1.42
CA GLN A 50 18.69 -11.43 -1.81
C GLN A 50 18.47 -10.33 -2.85
N LYS A 51 17.57 -10.54 -3.82
CA LYS A 51 17.18 -9.50 -4.80
C LYS A 51 16.58 -8.27 -4.11
N ILE A 52 15.65 -8.45 -3.16
CA ILE A 52 15.09 -7.35 -2.38
C ILE A 52 16.18 -6.61 -1.58
N GLU A 53 17.09 -7.35 -0.94
CA GLU A 53 18.20 -6.75 -0.21
C GLU A 53 19.15 -5.95 -1.12
N GLU A 54 19.43 -6.45 -2.31
CA GLU A 54 20.26 -5.75 -3.30
C GLU A 54 19.57 -4.46 -3.80
N GLU A 55 18.28 -4.49 -4.11
CA GLU A 55 17.52 -3.31 -4.50
C GLU A 55 17.39 -2.28 -3.36
N THR A 56 17.30 -2.75 -2.12
CA THR A 56 17.27 -1.91 -0.92
C THR A 56 18.63 -1.26 -0.67
N LYS A 57 19.72 -2.01 -0.89
CA LYS A 57 21.07 -1.55 -0.60
C LYS A 57 21.45 -0.35 -1.48
N GLY A 58 21.70 0.79 -0.81
CA GLY A 58 22.04 2.03 -1.50
C GLY A 58 20.85 2.81 -2.05
N SER A 59 19.62 2.29 -1.93
CA SER A 59 18.42 3.03 -2.33
C SER A 59 18.15 4.25 -1.45
N GLY A 60 18.51 4.17 -0.17
CA GLY A 60 18.17 5.16 0.86
C GLY A 60 16.81 4.93 1.52
N ASP A 61 16.14 3.84 1.16
CA ASP A 61 14.94 3.33 1.81
C ASP A 61 15.30 2.23 2.82
N ILE A 62 14.48 2.03 3.85
CA ILE A 62 14.66 0.93 4.80
C ILE A 62 14.42 -0.43 4.12
N GLU A 63 13.52 -0.43 3.14
CA GLU A 63 13.20 -1.57 2.30
C GLU A 63 12.67 -1.09 0.95
N ARG A 64 13.07 -1.80 -0.12
CA ARG A 64 12.55 -1.62 -1.47
C ARG A 64 12.12 -2.96 -2.02
N SER A 65 10.81 -3.23 -1.92
CA SER A 65 10.21 -4.52 -2.29
C SER A 65 9.30 -4.48 -3.52
N THR A 66 9.29 -3.36 -4.23
CA THR A 66 8.48 -3.17 -5.46
C THR A 66 8.70 -4.26 -6.50
N CYS A 67 9.93 -4.79 -6.61
CA CYS A 67 10.24 -5.87 -7.54
C CYS A 67 9.38 -7.13 -7.30
N LEU A 68 9.11 -7.48 -6.05
CA LEU A 68 8.30 -8.65 -5.71
C LEU A 68 6.89 -8.55 -6.31
N PHE A 69 6.26 -7.39 -6.17
CA PHE A 69 4.91 -7.15 -6.68
C PHE A 69 4.89 -7.09 -8.22
N ILE A 70 5.84 -6.37 -8.82
CA ILE A 70 5.99 -6.23 -10.26
C ILE A 70 6.22 -7.60 -10.93
N ASP A 71 7.14 -8.39 -10.41
CA ASP A 71 7.47 -9.68 -10.99
C ASP A 71 6.33 -10.69 -10.81
N SER A 72 5.63 -10.62 -9.67
CA SER A 72 4.45 -11.47 -9.44
C SER A 72 3.32 -11.16 -10.42
N GLU A 73 3.06 -9.88 -10.72
CA GLU A 73 2.08 -9.51 -11.74
C GLU A 73 2.49 -9.92 -13.15
N LYS A 74 3.79 -9.92 -13.47
CA LYS A 74 4.29 -10.35 -14.79
C LYS A 74 4.32 -11.85 -14.98
N ALA A 75 4.38 -12.62 -13.91
CA ALA A 75 4.57 -14.07 -13.98
C ALA A 75 3.33 -14.82 -14.51
N ARG A 76 2.15 -14.24 -14.34
CA ARG A 76 0.89 -14.79 -14.85
C ARG A 76 -0.20 -13.72 -14.95
N GLU A 77 -1.23 -14.01 -15.71
CA GLU A 77 -2.46 -13.23 -15.66
C GLU A 77 -3.20 -13.45 -14.35
N HIS A 78 -3.76 -12.38 -13.80
CA HIS A 78 -4.62 -12.44 -12.62
C HIS A 78 -6.05 -12.87 -12.99
N THR A 79 -6.77 -13.38 -11.99
CA THR A 79 -8.19 -13.65 -12.12
C THR A 79 -9.02 -12.52 -11.49
N GLU A 80 -10.28 -12.43 -11.88
CA GLU A 80 -11.19 -11.42 -11.33
C GLU A 80 -11.42 -11.63 -9.81
N GLU A 81 -11.35 -12.86 -9.32
CA GLU A 81 -11.53 -13.21 -7.92
C GLU A 81 -10.41 -12.70 -7.03
N GLU A 82 -9.21 -12.53 -7.57
CA GLU A 82 -8.04 -12.03 -6.85
C GLU A 82 -8.04 -10.52 -6.68
N MET A 83 -8.87 -9.81 -7.46
CA MET A 83 -8.98 -8.37 -7.38
C MET A 83 -9.90 -7.92 -6.24
N ILE A 84 -9.55 -6.82 -5.60
CA ILE A 84 -10.41 -6.13 -4.64
C ILE A 84 -11.56 -5.46 -5.41
N LYS A 85 -12.80 -5.92 -5.14
CA LYS A 85 -14.01 -5.45 -5.84
C LYS A 85 -14.49 -4.15 -5.22
N VAL A 86 -13.77 -3.06 -5.51
CA VAL A 86 -14.05 -1.73 -4.95
C VAL A 86 -15.44 -1.21 -5.31
N GLU A 87 -16.01 -1.66 -6.43
CA GLU A 87 -17.37 -1.34 -6.87
C GLU A 87 -18.47 -1.88 -5.93
N ASN A 88 -18.15 -2.87 -5.11
CA ASN A 88 -19.08 -3.43 -4.13
C ASN A 88 -19.06 -2.69 -2.79
N ILE A 89 -18.14 -1.76 -2.60
CA ILE A 89 -18.04 -0.95 -1.38
C ILE A 89 -19.22 0.04 -1.36
N ARG A 90 -19.79 0.23 -0.18
CA ARG A 90 -20.86 1.21 0.07
C ARG A 90 -20.34 2.34 0.95
N GLY A 91 -20.89 3.54 0.74
CA GLY A 91 -20.47 4.73 1.47
C GLY A 91 -19.34 5.48 0.78
N LYS A 92 -18.53 6.20 1.54
CA LYS A 92 -17.44 7.04 1.02
C LYS A 92 -16.10 6.29 1.02
N LEU A 93 -15.44 6.26 -0.13
CA LEU A 93 -14.17 5.54 -0.35
C LEU A 93 -13.05 6.51 -0.70
N PHE A 94 -11.96 6.48 0.04
CA PHE A 94 -10.72 7.18 -0.29
C PHE A 94 -9.66 6.17 -0.75
N LEU A 95 -9.20 6.32 -1.99
CA LEU A 95 -8.10 5.56 -2.56
C LEU A 95 -6.85 6.43 -2.50
N ILE A 96 -5.91 6.10 -1.63
CA ILE A 96 -4.78 6.98 -1.33
C ILE A 96 -3.46 6.25 -1.55
N GLY A 97 -2.53 6.87 -2.27
CA GLY A 97 -1.18 6.36 -2.49
C GLY A 97 -0.22 7.41 -3.01
N ALA A 98 1.05 7.05 -3.13
CA ALA A 98 2.10 7.89 -3.69
C ALA A 98 2.85 7.17 -4.80
N GLU A 99 3.41 7.95 -5.74
CA GLU A 99 4.23 7.43 -6.85
C GLU A 99 5.59 6.93 -6.35
N ASP A 100 6.09 7.53 -5.27
CA ASP A 100 7.38 7.22 -4.67
C ASP A 100 7.31 6.17 -3.54
N ASP A 101 6.24 5.36 -3.52
CA ASP A 101 6.11 4.22 -2.61
C ASP A 101 7.18 3.18 -2.94
N SER A 102 8.07 2.88 -1.97
CA SER A 102 9.17 1.93 -2.14
C SER A 102 8.76 0.47 -1.92
N PHE A 103 7.57 0.20 -1.36
CA PHE A 103 7.12 -1.16 -1.09
C PHE A 103 6.36 -1.75 -2.27
N TRP A 104 5.42 -1.00 -2.88
CA TRP A 104 4.68 -1.39 -4.07
C TRP A 104 4.23 -0.20 -4.93
N GLU A 105 3.74 -0.46 -6.13
CA GLU A 105 3.29 0.56 -7.08
C GLU A 105 1.92 1.15 -6.70
N ALA A 106 1.81 1.85 -5.54
CA ALA A 106 0.55 2.35 -5.01
C ALA A 106 -0.22 3.24 -6.00
N GLY A 107 0.46 4.16 -6.68
CA GLY A 107 -0.15 5.02 -7.69
C GLY A 107 -0.79 4.23 -8.84
N LYS A 108 -0.13 3.17 -9.33
CA LYS A 108 -0.66 2.27 -10.36
C LYS A 108 -1.93 1.55 -9.88
N TYR A 109 -1.91 1.03 -8.67
CA TYR A 109 -3.05 0.31 -8.10
C TYR A 109 -4.27 1.21 -7.94
N ILE A 110 -4.07 2.44 -7.47
CA ILE A 110 -5.16 3.42 -7.34
C ILE A 110 -5.74 3.78 -8.70
N ARG A 111 -4.93 3.99 -9.73
CA ARG A 111 -5.43 4.26 -11.07
C ARG A 111 -6.23 3.10 -11.65
N ARG A 112 -5.84 1.85 -11.38
CA ARG A 112 -6.63 0.67 -11.80
C ARG A 112 -7.97 0.59 -11.05
N MET A 113 -7.98 0.86 -9.75
CA MET A 113 -9.23 0.93 -8.97
C MET A 113 -10.15 2.08 -9.42
N ASP A 114 -9.60 3.24 -9.71
CA ASP A 114 -10.34 4.38 -10.29
C ASP A 114 -10.94 4.04 -11.65
N GLN A 115 -10.16 3.38 -12.52
CA GLN A 115 -10.65 2.93 -13.83
C GLN A 115 -11.76 1.89 -13.66
N ARG A 116 -11.60 0.92 -12.76
CA ARG A 116 -12.62 -0.08 -12.45
C ARG A 116 -13.95 0.56 -11.99
N LEU A 117 -13.88 1.58 -11.13
CA LEU A 117 -15.06 2.30 -10.68
C LEU A 117 -15.72 3.10 -11.80
N LYS A 118 -14.98 3.65 -12.75
CA LYS A 118 -15.55 4.33 -13.93
C LYS A 118 -16.26 3.38 -14.89
N GLU A 119 -15.83 2.13 -14.96
CA GLU A 119 -16.35 1.13 -15.91
C GLU A 119 -17.47 0.27 -15.33
N ARG A 120 -17.58 0.19 -14.01
CA ARG A 120 -18.54 -0.70 -13.33
C ARG A 120 -19.60 0.08 -12.53
N PRO A 121 -20.85 -0.38 -12.53
CA PRO A 121 -21.88 0.20 -11.67
C PRO A 121 -21.47 0.11 -10.20
N HIS A 122 -21.57 1.20 -9.47
CA HIS A 122 -21.27 1.29 -8.05
C HIS A 122 -22.19 2.33 -7.37
N THR A 123 -22.26 2.28 -6.04
CA THR A 123 -23.04 3.22 -5.23
C THR A 123 -22.17 4.04 -4.29
N CYS A 124 -20.87 3.75 -4.21
CA CYS A 124 -19.95 4.50 -3.34
C CYS A 124 -19.64 5.87 -3.95
N GLU A 125 -19.52 6.87 -3.08
CA GLU A 125 -18.77 8.08 -3.40
C GLU A 125 -17.29 7.79 -3.25
N TYR A 126 -16.45 8.15 -4.23
CA TYR A 126 -15.04 7.83 -4.14
C TYR A 126 -14.13 8.99 -4.53
N VAL A 127 -12.96 9.03 -3.92
CA VAL A 127 -11.94 10.06 -4.14
C VAL A 127 -10.59 9.38 -4.37
N PRO A 128 -10.09 9.32 -5.63
CA PRO A 128 -8.75 8.82 -5.91
C PRO A 128 -7.71 9.93 -5.66
N LEU A 129 -6.75 9.64 -4.80
CA LEU A 129 -5.67 10.54 -4.41
C LEU A 129 -4.32 9.86 -4.67
N VAL A 130 -3.66 10.27 -5.75
CA VAL A 130 -2.30 9.84 -6.07
C VAL A 130 -1.39 11.06 -5.91
N TYR A 131 -0.45 10.97 -4.99
CA TYR A 131 0.52 12.03 -4.72
C TYR A 131 1.86 11.70 -5.37
N GLU A 132 2.56 12.70 -5.85
CA GLU A 132 3.91 12.52 -6.38
C GLU A 132 4.88 12.08 -5.28
N HIS A 133 4.79 12.77 -4.12
CA HIS A 133 5.64 12.51 -2.96
C HIS A 133 4.80 12.22 -1.71
N GLY A 134 4.98 11.05 -1.12
CA GLY A 134 4.22 10.65 0.07
C GLY A 134 4.78 9.45 0.80
N THR A 135 5.63 8.68 0.12
CA THR A 135 6.19 7.41 0.60
C THR A 135 5.11 6.34 0.77
N HIS A 136 5.47 5.19 1.33
CA HIS A 136 4.51 4.16 1.72
C HIS A 136 3.56 4.62 2.85
N PHE A 137 3.97 5.56 3.69
CA PHE A 137 3.17 6.06 4.81
C PHE A 137 2.35 7.30 4.45
N VAL A 138 1.53 7.19 3.41
CA VAL A 138 0.50 8.19 3.04
C VAL A 138 -0.69 8.15 4.00
N LEU A 139 -0.42 8.35 5.28
CA LEU A 139 -1.41 8.38 6.37
C LEU A 139 -1.65 9.83 6.82
N PRO A 140 -2.80 10.12 7.48
CA PRO A 140 -3.03 11.43 8.07
C PRO A 140 -1.91 11.85 9.00
N GLU A 141 -1.49 13.10 8.93
CA GLU A 141 -0.42 13.65 9.79
C GLU A 141 -0.77 13.50 11.28
N SER A 142 -2.03 13.72 11.65
CA SER A 142 -2.52 13.56 13.03
C SER A 142 -2.36 12.11 13.52
N MET A 143 -2.67 11.13 12.68
CA MET A 143 -2.54 9.72 13.03
C MET A 143 -1.08 9.32 13.27
N LEU A 144 -0.17 9.76 12.39
CA LEU A 144 1.25 9.47 12.56
C LEU A 144 1.84 10.18 13.79
N ARG A 145 1.35 11.40 14.11
CA ARG A 145 1.76 12.11 15.34
C ARG A 145 1.24 11.49 16.62
N MET A 146 0.14 10.74 16.57
CA MET A 146 -0.30 9.94 17.73
C MET A 146 0.72 8.84 18.05
N ALA A 147 1.27 8.19 17.02
CA ALA A 147 2.30 7.16 17.18
C ALA A 147 3.69 7.75 17.50
N LEU A 148 4.02 8.89 16.88
CA LEU A 148 5.30 9.59 16.99
C LEU A 148 5.06 11.09 17.22
N PRO A 149 4.74 11.52 18.47
CA PRO A 149 4.42 12.92 18.77
C PRO A 149 5.59 13.87 18.52
N VAL A 150 6.82 13.38 18.66
CA VAL A 150 8.05 14.16 18.45
C VAL A 150 8.96 13.40 17.47
N GLY A 151 9.60 14.13 16.56
CA GLY A 151 10.61 13.56 15.67
C GLY A 151 10.05 12.86 14.42
N LEU A 152 8.75 12.92 14.13
CA LEU A 152 8.14 12.29 12.96
C LEU A 152 8.90 12.59 11.66
N LYS A 153 9.21 13.85 11.37
CA LYS A 153 9.98 14.24 10.17
C LYS A 153 11.35 13.58 10.13
N PHE A 154 12.03 13.45 11.26
CA PHE A 154 13.34 12.84 11.33
C PHE A 154 13.26 11.34 11.08
N VAL A 155 12.33 10.66 11.72
CA VAL A 155 12.11 9.22 11.54
C VAL A 155 11.74 8.91 10.09
N MET A 156 10.83 9.67 9.48
CA MET A 156 10.44 9.47 8.09
C MET A 156 11.61 9.63 7.12
N LYS A 157 12.50 10.62 7.34
CA LYS A 157 13.72 10.80 6.53
C LYS A 157 14.72 9.65 6.68
N PHE A 158 14.68 8.96 7.81
CA PHE A 158 15.55 7.82 8.05
C PHE A 158 15.01 6.52 7.42
N ILE A 159 13.69 6.44 7.28
CA ILE A 159 13.02 5.26 6.72
C ILE A 159 12.95 5.35 5.19
N PHE A 160 12.64 6.53 4.63
CA PHE A 160 12.36 6.69 3.21
C PHE A 160 13.23 7.77 2.56
N LYS A 161 13.86 7.39 1.44
CA LYS A 161 14.61 8.32 0.59
C LYS A 161 13.74 9.50 0.15
N ALA A 162 12.52 9.25 -0.28
CA ALA A 162 11.60 10.30 -0.71
C ALA A 162 11.31 11.32 0.39
N ALA A 163 11.11 10.87 1.64
CA ALA A 163 10.94 11.78 2.76
C ALA A 163 12.20 12.57 3.13
N LYS A 164 13.38 12.08 2.75
CA LYS A 164 14.66 12.81 2.88
C LYS A 164 14.82 13.84 1.78
N ASP A 165 14.52 13.48 0.53
CA ASP A 165 14.74 14.34 -0.65
C ASP A 165 13.63 15.39 -0.80
N TYR A 166 12.38 15.04 -0.47
CA TYR A 166 11.16 15.85 -0.60
C TYR A 166 10.39 16.00 0.73
N PRO A 167 11.04 16.48 1.80
CA PRO A 167 10.46 16.46 3.15
C PRO A 167 9.22 17.35 3.32
N ASN A 168 9.15 18.45 2.59
CA ASN A 168 8.04 19.40 2.68
C ASN A 168 6.84 18.88 1.88
N GLU A 169 7.09 18.30 0.71
CA GLU A 169 6.09 17.70 -0.16
C GLU A 169 5.43 16.50 0.52
N CYS A 170 6.22 15.60 1.10
CA CYS A 170 5.69 14.47 1.90
C CYS A 170 4.89 14.93 3.12
N GLU A 171 5.30 16.01 3.79
CA GLU A 171 4.50 16.60 4.88
C GLU A 171 3.21 17.24 4.35
N ALA A 172 3.27 17.95 3.24
CA ALA A 172 2.09 18.56 2.60
C ALA A 172 1.07 17.48 2.20
N THR A 173 1.54 16.38 1.62
CA THR A 173 0.72 15.19 1.31
C THR A 173 -0.03 14.69 2.55
N ARG A 174 0.68 14.42 3.65
CA ARG A 174 0.05 13.94 4.89
C ARG A 174 -0.96 14.93 5.48
N LYS A 175 -0.67 16.23 5.42
CA LYS A 175 -1.58 17.29 5.87
C LYS A 175 -2.82 17.40 4.98
N ASP A 176 -2.69 17.25 3.68
CA ASP A 176 -3.83 17.25 2.76
C ASP A 176 -4.74 16.04 3.00
N ILE A 177 -4.15 14.85 3.18
CA ILE A 177 -4.88 13.64 3.55
C ILE A 177 -5.64 13.85 4.87
N ASP A 178 -4.97 14.37 5.88
CA ASP A 178 -5.57 14.65 7.20
C ASP A 178 -6.77 15.60 7.09
N ARG A 179 -6.61 16.68 6.34
CA ARG A 179 -7.66 17.67 6.07
C ARG A 179 -8.88 17.03 5.37
N ARG A 180 -8.64 16.23 4.31
CA ARG A 180 -9.71 15.60 3.52
C ARG A 180 -10.46 14.54 4.33
N LEU A 181 -9.76 13.65 5.02
CA LEU A 181 -10.38 12.62 5.84
C LEU A 181 -11.10 13.21 7.04
N SER A 182 -10.53 14.23 7.69
CA SER A 182 -11.19 14.93 8.79
C SER A 182 -12.47 15.65 8.35
N ALA A 183 -12.49 16.24 7.15
CA ALA A 183 -13.67 16.85 6.58
C ALA A 183 -14.76 15.80 6.33
N ALA A 184 -14.43 14.70 5.67
CA ALA A 184 -15.36 13.62 5.36
C ALA A 184 -15.95 12.97 6.62
N LEU A 185 -15.12 12.77 7.67
CA LEU A 185 -15.61 12.26 8.95
C LEU A 185 -16.57 13.20 9.66
N LYS A 186 -16.31 14.53 9.60
CA LYS A 186 -17.23 15.52 10.18
C LYS A 186 -18.56 15.56 9.46
N GLU A 187 -18.56 15.49 8.14
CA GLU A 187 -19.79 15.41 7.33
C GLU A 187 -20.60 14.17 7.73
N TRP A 188 -19.96 13.01 7.77
CA TRP A 188 -20.61 11.75 8.12
C TRP A 188 -21.20 11.70 9.54
N ILE A 189 -20.57 12.37 10.51
CA ILE A 189 -21.09 12.42 11.90
C ILE A 189 -22.33 13.35 12.00
N GLN A 190 -22.51 14.27 11.04
CA GLN A 190 -23.63 15.20 11.02
C GLN A 190 -24.87 14.68 10.26
N GLU A 191 -24.70 13.61 9.49
CA GLU A 191 -25.78 12.86 8.82
C GLU A 191 -26.50 11.90 9.82
#